data_853920dc4192196fe7113f41769cd396
#
_entry.id   853920dc4192196fe7113f41769cd396
#
_cell.length_a   1.000
_cell.length_b   1.000
_cell.length_c   1.000
_cell.angle_alpha   90.00
_cell.angle_beta   90.00
_cell.angle_gamma   90.00
#
_symmetry.space_group_name_H-M   'P 1'
#
loop_
_entity.id
_entity.type
_entity.pdbx_description
1 polymer ?
#
loop_
_entity_poly.entity_id
_entity_poly.type
_entity_poly.pdbx_seq_one_letter_code
_entity_poly.pdbx_strand_id
1 'polypeptide(L)'
;VNKPIRLVFSIYSNMIFRLLEYEFEDLNNYSSIRFIKEKYYSLEDTTITIDDLKEVFYSTECVYLDKYGKSRDDVPSVQADSFERVISLLENMYQNEMSKEDIQELMHFSERQVGYYFNAGRYLEIFCKKKNNEKRIVYTLTEIGNKIYLSHYKKRQLLLVRQIFKHKIFRTLFEQVLVNGELPELDYITDLELEYEMVNSRSTAERRARSIRAWISWIFNLTKL
;
A
#
# COMPACT_ATOMS: atom_id res chain seq x y z
N VAL A 1 33.18 6.94 9.61
CA VAL A 1 31.83 7.51 9.64
C VAL A 1 31.13 7.00 8.39
N ASN A 2 30.39 5.87 8.50
CA ASN A 2 29.62 5.29 7.40
C ASN A 2 28.37 6.17 7.17
N LYS A 3 28.37 6.93 6.08
CA LYS A 3 27.14 7.58 5.61
C LYS A 3 26.31 6.53 4.86
N PRO A 4 25.03 6.37 5.15
CA PRO A 4 24.18 5.48 4.37
C PRO A 4 24.09 5.99 2.92
N ILE A 5 24.46 5.15 1.98
CA ILE A 5 24.29 5.45 0.55
C ILE A 5 22.83 5.18 0.22
N ARG A 6 22.07 6.22 -0.04
CA ARG A 6 20.69 6.12 -0.54
C ARG A 6 20.76 5.99 -2.07
N LEU A 7 20.55 4.78 -2.57
CA LEU A 7 20.38 4.57 -4.02
C LEU A 7 18.94 4.89 -4.39
N VAL A 8 18.77 5.97 -5.15
CA VAL A 8 17.48 6.32 -5.75
C VAL A 8 17.47 5.78 -7.16
N PHE A 9 16.56 4.84 -7.43
CA PHE A 9 16.37 4.29 -8.78
C PHE A 9 15.27 5.08 -9.48
N SER A 10 15.57 5.65 -10.63
CA SER A 10 14.58 6.15 -11.58
C SER A 10 14.41 5.12 -12.69
N ILE A 11 13.19 4.63 -12.89
CA ILE A 11 12.86 3.73 -13.98
C ILE A 11 12.49 4.58 -15.19
N TYR A 12 13.30 4.51 -16.24
CA TYR A 12 12.95 5.06 -17.55
C TYR A 12 12.48 3.92 -18.46
N SER A 13 11.41 4.15 -19.22
CA SER A 13 10.84 3.18 -20.18
C SER A 13 11.89 2.66 -21.16
N ASN A 14 11.89 1.35 -21.42
CA ASN A 14 12.76 0.63 -22.34
C ASN A 14 14.21 0.36 -21.90
N MET A 15 14.53 0.45 -20.61
CA MET A 15 15.86 0.07 -20.14
C MET A 15 15.83 -1.21 -19.30
N ILE A 16 16.70 -2.16 -19.66
CA ILE A 16 17.12 -3.25 -18.79
C ILE A 16 18.04 -2.63 -17.75
N PHE A 17 17.63 -2.65 -16.47
CA PHE A 17 18.52 -2.22 -15.40
C PHE A 17 19.61 -3.26 -15.20
N ARG A 18 20.74 -3.00 -15.81
CA ARG A 18 21.98 -3.54 -15.31
C ARG A 18 22.39 -2.63 -14.14
N LEU A 19 22.40 -3.15 -12.92
CA LEU A 19 23.17 -2.49 -11.89
C LEU A 19 24.60 -2.48 -12.43
N LEU A 20 25.06 -1.33 -12.89
CA LEU A 20 26.45 -1.17 -13.26
C LEU A 20 27.24 -1.67 -12.06
N GLU A 21 28.11 -2.61 -12.28
CA GLU A 21 29.12 -3.02 -11.31
C GLU A 21 29.98 -1.81 -11.02
N TYR A 22 29.49 -0.97 -10.11
CA TYR A 22 30.40 -0.05 -9.45
C TYR A 22 31.27 -0.90 -8.56
N GLU A 23 32.57 -0.81 -8.75
CA GLU A 23 33.60 -1.35 -7.88
C GLU A 23 33.55 -0.65 -6.51
N PHE A 24 32.52 -0.97 -5.75
CA PHE A 24 32.50 -0.69 -4.33
C PHE A 24 32.80 -2.00 -3.63
N GLU A 25 34.07 -2.21 -3.29
CA GLU A 25 34.54 -3.38 -2.53
C GLU A 25 33.71 -3.61 -1.26
N ASP A 26 33.20 -2.55 -0.64
CA ASP A 26 32.37 -2.60 0.56
C ASP A 26 30.92 -3.02 0.34
N LEU A 27 30.41 -3.07 -0.88
CA LEU A 27 29.02 -3.46 -1.16
C LEU A 27 28.75 -4.97 -0.95
N ASN A 28 29.77 -5.77 -0.86
CA ASN A 28 29.66 -7.21 -0.61
C ASN A 28 29.14 -7.55 0.82
N ASN A 29 29.22 -6.60 1.75
CA ASN A 29 28.79 -6.78 3.13
C ASN A 29 27.30 -6.43 3.37
N TYR A 30 26.59 -5.87 2.38
CA TYR A 30 25.19 -5.53 2.51
C TYR A 30 24.30 -6.60 1.85
N SER A 31 23.60 -7.39 2.66
CA SER A 31 22.71 -8.45 2.19
C SER A 31 21.61 -7.96 1.22
N SER A 32 21.17 -6.71 1.37
CA SER A 32 20.22 -6.06 0.47
C SER A 32 20.77 -5.81 -0.94
N ILE A 33 22.07 -5.57 -1.07
CA ILE A 33 22.73 -5.32 -2.35
C ILE A 33 23.03 -6.63 -3.09
N ARG A 34 23.32 -7.70 -2.35
CA ARG A 34 23.45 -9.04 -2.93
C ARG A 34 22.18 -9.47 -3.65
N PHE A 35 21.02 -9.11 -3.11
CA PHE A 35 19.72 -9.35 -3.74
C PHE A 35 19.57 -8.62 -5.09
N ILE A 36 20.11 -7.43 -5.23
CA ILE A 36 20.04 -6.62 -6.46
C ILE A 36 21.04 -7.13 -7.52
N LYS A 37 22.21 -7.62 -7.14
CA LYS A 37 23.23 -8.17 -8.08
C LYS A 37 22.72 -9.40 -8.86
N GLU A 38 21.79 -10.15 -8.31
CA GLU A 38 21.36 -11.45 -8.88
C GLU A 38 20.07 -11.37 -9.69
N LYS A 39 19.41 -10.20 -9.78
CA LYS A 39 18.12 -10.08 -10.48
C LYS A 39 18.19 -9.08 -11.63
N TYR A 40 17.99 -9.60 -12.82
CA TYR A 40 17.63 -8.82 -14.00
C TYR A 40 16.11 -8.63 -14.00
N TYR A 41 15.66 -7.39 -14.05
CA TYR A 41 14.26 -7.09 -14.25
C TYR A 41 14.06 -6.75 -15.74
N SER A 42 13.19 -7.49 -16.41
CA SER A 42 12.70 -7.07 -17.72
C SER A 42 11.71 -5.91 -17.54
N LEU A 43 11.50 -5.12 -18.57
CA LEU A 43 10.50 -4.06 -18.57
C LEU A 43 9.09 -4.64 -18.33
N GLU A 44 8.82 -5.84 -18.86
CA GLU A 44 7.57 -6.57 -18.68
C GLU A 44 7.29 -6.91 -17.21
N ASP A 45 8.34 -7.17 -16.42
CA ASP A 45 8.21 -7.45 -14.98
C ASP A 45 7.89 -6.22 -14.12
N THR A 46 8.02 -5.03 -14.69
CA THR A 46 7.79 -3.75 -13.99
C THR A 46 6.59 -2.98 -14.53
N THR A 47 6.24 -3.17 -15.80
CA THR A 47 5.12 -2.48 -16.43
C THR A 47 3.78 -3.07 -16.00
N ILE A 48 2.90 -2.21 -15.52
CA ILE A 48 1.52 -2.56 -15.16
C ILE A 48 0.59 -1.90 -16.17
N THR A 49 -0.28 -2.69 -16.77
CA THR A 49 -1.26 -2.21 -17.75
C THR A 49 -2.64 -2.12 -17.14
N ILE A 50 -3.54 -1.42 -17.83
CA ILE A 50 -4.96 -1.37 -17.42
C ILE A 50 -5.59 -2.77 -17.46
N ASP A 51 -5.13 -3.66 -18.35
CA ASP A 51 -5.65 -5.02 -18.45
C ASP A 51 -5.17 -5.88 -17.26
N ASP A 52 -3.96 -5.68 -16.76
CA ASP A 52 -3.51 -6.29 -15.49
C ASP A 52 -4.43 -5.86 -14.32
N LEU A 53 -4.81 -4.59 -14.25
CA LEU A 53 -5.72 -4.08 -13.22
C LEU A 53 -7.13 -4.68 -13.35
N LYS A 54 -7.66 -4.80 -14.58
CA LYS A 54 -8.94 -5.46 -14.85
C LYS A 54 -8.91 -6.93 -14.49
N GLU A 55 -7.83 -7.66 -14.81
CA GLU A 55 -7.66 -9.06 -14.43
C GLU A 55 -7.73 -9.22 -12.90
N VAL A 56 -6.98 -8.39 -12.16
CA VAL A 56 -7.06 -8.39 -10.69
C VAL A 56 -8.47 -8.06 -10.20
N PHE A 57 -9.12 -7.07 -10.80
CA PHE A 57 -10.48 -6.68 -10.43
C PHE A 57 -11.50 -7.82 -10.59
N TYR A 58 -11.52 -8.47 -11.76
CA TYR A 58 -12.45 -9.56 -12.04
C TYR A 58 -12.13 -10.85 -11.28
N SER A 59 -10.86 -11.10 -10.99
CA SER A 59 -10.42 -12.29 -10.22
C SER A 59 -10.51 -12.11 -8.70
N THR A 60 -10.85 -10.91 -8.21
CA THR A 60 -10.95 -10.62 -6.77
C THR A 60 -12.41 -10.60 -6.33
N GLU A 61 -12.74 -11.40 -5.33
CA GLU A 61 -14.06 -11.36 -4.68
C GLU A 61 -14.18 -10.12 -3.80
N CYS A 62 -15.36 -9.47 -3.84
CA CYS A 62 -15.71 -8.41 -2.92
C CYS A 62 -16.07 -9.02 -1.56
N VAL A 63 -15.21 -8.87 -0.58
CA VAL A 63 -15.37 -9.44 0.76
C VAL A 63 -16.03 -8.48 1.73
N TYR A 64 -15.68 -7.19 1.64
CA TYR A 64 -16.11 -6.15 2.56
C TYR A 64 -17.14 -5.23 1.90
N LEU A 65 -18.33 -5.20 2.48
CA LEU A 65 -19.43 -4.32 2.02
C LEU A 65 -19.30 -2.90 2.58
N ASP A 66 -18.16 -2.61 3.22
CA ASP A 66 -17.77 -1.31 3.77
C ASP A 66 -18.72 -0.72 4.83
N LYS A 67 -19.65 -1.50 5.35
CA LYS A 67 -20.55 -1.08 6.43
C LYS A 67 -19.80 -0.94 7.74
N TYR A 68 -19.98 0.21 8.40
CA TYR A 68 -19.40 0.45 9.73
C TYR A 68 -19.93 -0.61 10.73
N GLY A 69 -18.99 -1.25 11.46
CA GLY A 69 -19.31 -2.14 12.57
C GLY A 69 -19.89 -3.52 12.21
N LYS A 70 -19.93 -3.93 10.93
CA LYS A 70 -20.51 -5.23 10.56
C LYS A 70 -19.54 -6.26 10.02
N SER A 71 -18.38 -5.85 9.53
CA SER A 71 -17.40 -6.80 8.97
C SER A 71 -16.09 -6.84 9.76
N ARG A 72 -15.73 -5.75 10.45
CA ARG A 72 -14.49 -5.63 11.23
C ARG A 72 -14.65 -4.50 12.26
N ASP A 73 -15.23 -4.80 13.39
CA ASP A 73 -15.63 -3.84 14.43
C ASP A 73 -14.51 -2.91 14.94
N ASP A 74 -13.23 -3.28 14.71
CA ASP A 74 -12.08 -2.56 15.22
C ASP A 74 -11.21 -1.87 14.16
N VAL A 75 -11.57 -1.94 12.88
CA VAL A 75 -10.80 -1.36 11.78
C VAL A 75 -11.59 -0.24 11.10
N PRO A 76 -11.24 1.02 11.34
CA PRO A 76 -11.92 2.14 10.70
C PRO A 76 -11.63 2.18 9.19
N SER A 77 -12.53 2.80 8.43
CA SER A 77 -12.30 3.08 7.02
C SER A 77 -11.06 3.96 6.81
N VAL A 78 -10.57 4.01 5.58
CA VAL A 78 -9.30 4.64 5.19
C VAL A 78 -9.21 6.10 5.65
N GLN A 79 -8.09 6.43 6.31
CA GLN A 79 -7.75 7.78 6.76
C GLN A 79 -6.33 8.19 6.30
N ALA A 80 -5.51 7.24 5.86
CA ALA A 80 -4.19 7.49 5.30
C ALA A 80 -4.34 8.06 3.88
N ASP A 81 -3.79 9.24 3.66
CA ASP A 81 -3.92 10.00 2.41
C ASP A 81 -2.85 9.64 1.36
N SER A 82 -1.73 9.06 1.76
CA SER A 82 -0.67 8.59 0.86
C SER A 82 -0.53 7.07 0.92
N PHE A 83 -0.82 6.41 -0.19
CA PHE A 83 -0.65 4.97 -0.28
C PHE A 83 0.83 4.57 -0.30
N GLU A 84 1.70 5.39 -0.86
CA GLU A 84 3.15 5.19 -0.86
C GLU A 84 3.73 5.10 0.56
N ARG A 85 3.18 5.88 1.50
CA ARG A 85 3.57 5.78 2.91
C ARG A 85 3.09 4.48 3.58
N VAL A 86 1.96 3.91 3.13
CA VAL A 86 1.54 2.57 3.57
C VAL A 86 2.54 1.52 3.08
N ILE A 87 2.98 1.63 1.82
CA ILE A 87 4.02 0.74 1.25
C ILE A 87 5.33 0.92 2.00
N SER A 88 5.76 2.15 2.25
CA SER A 88 6.98 2.41 3.01
C SER A 88 6.93 1.81 4.41
N LEU A 89 5.80 1.91 5.09
CA LEU A 89 5.62 1.27 6.41
C LEU A 89 5.67 -0.27 6.29
N LEU A 90 5.05 -0.86 5.27
CA LEU A 90 5.14 -2.30 4.99
C LEU A 90 6.60 -2.75 4.81
N GLU A 91 7.39 -2.00 4.04
CA GLU A 91 8.79 -2.32 3.78
C GLU A 91 9.65 -2.28 5.05
N ASN A 92 9.38 -1.32 5.94
CA ASN A 92 10.12 -1.18 7.18
C ASN A 92 9.69 -2.17 8.27
N MET A 93 8.45 -2.66 8.22
CA MET A 93 7.93 -3.67 9.17
C MET A 93 8.35 -5.11 8.82
N TYR A 94 8.95 -5.35 7.66
CA TYR A 94 9.39 -6.69 7.29
C TYR A 94 10.50 -7.19 8.22
N GLN A 95 10.27 -8.37 8.83
CA GLN A 95 11.14 -8.98 9.84
C GLN A 95 11.34 -8.13 11.11
N ASN A 96 10.63 -7.02 11.26
CA ASN A 96 10.71 -6.14 12.41
C ASN A 96 9.39 -6.15 13.21
N GLU A 97 9.51 -6.27 14.51
CA GLU A 97 8.43 -5.97 15.45
C GLU A 97 8.64 -4.56 15.96
N MET A 98 7.75 -3.65 15.60
CA MET A 98 7.89 -2.24 15.90
C MET A 98 6.92 -1.81 16.99
N SER A 99 7.38 -1.00 17.93
CA SER A 99 6.50 -0.23 18.83
C SER A 99 5.85 0.93 18.06
N LYS A 100 4.91 1.60 18.70
CA LYS A 100 4.31 2.82 18.14
C LYS A 100 5.35 3.94 18.02
N GLU A 101 6.23 4.03 18.98
CA GLU A 101 7.31 4.99 19.07
C GLU A 101 8.34 4.76 17.94
N ASP A 102 8.70 3.50 17.67
CA ASP A 102 9.60 3.15 16.57
C ASP A 102 9.02 3.61 15.21
N ILE A 103 7.70 3.40 15.01
CA ILE A 103 7.02 3.85 13.79
C ILE A 103 7.00 5.39 13.70
N GLN A 104 6.78 6.09 14.81
CA GLN A 104 6.81 7.55 14.85
C GLN A 104 8.17 8.10 14.42
N GLU A 105 9.23 7.56 14.99
CA GLU A 105 10.60 7.99 14.71
C GLU A 105 10.99 7.69 13.27
N LEU A 106 10.79 6.45 12.82
CA LEU A 106 11.18 6.00 11.49
C LEU A 106 10.46 6.73 10.37
N MET A 107 9.16 6.92 10.51
CA MET A 107 8.31 7.50 9.48
C MET A 107 8.14 9.01 9.62
N HIS A 108 8.69 9.60 10.68
CA HIS A 108 8.45 11.00 11.07
C HIS A 108 6.95 11.32 11.18
N PHE A 109 6.20 10.39 11.78
CA PHE A 109 4.76 10.54 12.00
C PHE A 109 4.46 11.18 13.35
N SER A 110 3.39 11.98 13.40
CA SER A 110 2.74 12.27 14.66
C SER A 110 2.07 11.01 15.22
N GLU A 111 1.81 10.99 16.51
CA GLU A 111 1.12 9.87 17.16
C GLU A 111 -0.19 9.48 16.46
N ARG A 112 -0.94 10.47 16.01
CA ARG A 112 -2.20 10.30 15.28
C ARG A 112 -1.98 9.66 13.90
N GLN A 113 -0.94 10.06 13.18
CA GLN A 113 -0.61 9.51 11.86
C GLN A 113 -0.21 8.04 11.96
N VAL A 114 0.54 7.62 12.99
CA VAL A 114 0.81 6.18 13.22
C VAL A 114 -0.49 5.39 13.21
N GLY A 115 -1.51 5.86 13.94
CA GLY A 115 -2.83 5.24 13.96
C GLY A 115 -3.46 5.15 12.58
N TYR A 116 -3.40 6.21 11.79
CA TYR A 116 -4.00 6.25 10.45
C TYR A 116 -3.34 5.28 9.47
N TYR A 117 -2.00 5.33 9.38
CA TYR A 117 -1.26 4.49 8.45
C TYR A 117 -1.25 3.01 8.86
N PHE A 118 -1.14 2.73 10.15
CA PHE A 118 -1.25 1.36 10.63
C PHE A 118 -2.66 0.77 10.42
N ASN A 119 -3.72 1.54 10.69
CA ASN A 119 -5.09 1.10 10.42
C ASN A 119 -5.36 0.92 8.92
N ALA A 120 -4.73 1.71 8.05
CA ALA A 120 -4.78 1.50 6.61
C ALA A 120 -4.23 0.12 6.22
N GLY A 121 -3.12 -0.29 6.79
CA GLY A 121 -2.58 -1.64 6.56
C GLY A 121 -3.44 -2.75 7.18
N ARG A 122 -4.11 -2.49 8.33
CA ARG A 122 -5.10 -3.42 8.88
C ARG A 122 -6.33 -3.54 7.99
N TYR A 123 -6.79 -2.43 7.43
CA TYR A 123 -7.89 -2.39 6.47
C TYR A 123 -7.58 -3.27 5.25
N LEU A 124 -6.35 -3.29 4.80
CA LEU A 124 -5.84 -4.14 3.72
C LEU A 124 -5.40 -5.54 4.19
N GLU A 125 -5.57 -5.90 5.44
CA GLU A 125 -5.13 -7.17 6.02
C GLU A 125 -3.61 -7.41 6.00
N ILE A 126 -2.79 -6.40 5.75
CA ILE A 126 -1.33 -6.52 5.65
C ILE A 126 -0.61 -6.29 6.97
N PHE A 127 -1.23 -5.60 7.93
CA PHE A 127 -0.67 -5.34 9.26
C PHE A 127 -1.51 -5.96 10.38
N CYS A 128 -0.84 -6.37 11.44
CA CYS A 128 -1.48 -6.83 12.66
C CYS A 128 -0.74 -6.35 13.91
N LYS A 129 -1.45 -6.41 15.05
CA LYS A 129 -0.89 -6.21 16.38
C LYS A 129 -0.72 -7.57 17.05
N LYS A 130 0.39 -7.77 17.71
CA LYS A 130 0.60 -8.93 18.57
C LYS A 130 1.27 -8.51 19.89
N LYS A 131 1.30 -9.40 20.85
CA LYS A 131 2.12 -9.24 22.06
C LYS A 131 3.44 -9.94 21.84
N ASN A 132 4.55 -9.26 22.12
CA ASN A 132 5.87 -9.86 22.12
C ASN A 132 6.10 -10.69 23.42
N ASN A 133 7.29 -11.27 23.57
CA ASN A 133 7.65 -12.08 24.72
C ASN A 133 7.58 -11.30 26.06
N GLU A 134 7.72 -9.97 26.04
CA GLU A 134 7.59 -9.07 27.18
C GLU A 134 6.15 -8.62 27.43
N LYS A 135 5.16 -9.21 26.73
CA LYS A 135 3.73 -8.84 26.77
C LYS A 135 3.42 -7.42 26.29
N ARG A 136 4.37 -6.74 25.63
CA ARG A 136 4.16 -5.43 25.01
C ARG A 136 3.46 -5.59 23.66
N ILE A 137 2.60 -4.62 23.31
CA ILE A 137 1.97 -4.58 22.00
C ILE A 137 3.01 -4.15 20.97
N VAL A 138 3.18 -4.97 19.93
CA VAL A 138 4.02 -4.67 18.79
C VAL A 138 3.23 -4.75 17.49
N TYR A 139 3.68 -4.02 16.52
CA TYR A 139 3.12 -3.91 15.17
C TYR A 139 3.99 -4.74 14.22
N THR A 140 3.36 -5.54 13.38
CA THR A 140 4.08 -6.45 12.47
C THR A 140 3.25 -6.74 11.23
N LEU A 141 3.86 -7.40 10.25
CA LEU A 141 3.17 -7.88 9.05
C LEU A 141 2.34 -9.14 9.33
N THR A 142 1.24 -9.27 8.64
CA THR A 142 0.50 -10.54 8.51
C THR A 142 1.22 -11.48 7.53
N GLU A 143 0.75 -12.72 7.37
CA GLU A 143 1.24 -13.62 6.32
C GLU A 143 1.10 -13.02 4.94
N ILE A 144 -0.04 -12.34 4.65
CA ILE A 144 -0.26 -11.68 3.38
C ILE A 144 0.65 -10.46 3.21
N GLY A 145 0.91 -9.69 4.27
CA GLY A 145 1.87 -8.60 4.26
C GLY A 145 3.28 -9.09 3.92
N ASN A 146 3.73 -10.17 4.53
CA ASN A 146 5.02 -10.81 4.21
C ASN A 146 5.09 -11.29 2.76
N LYS A 147 4.02 -11.94 2.26
CA LYS A 147 3.93 -12.40 0.87
C LYS A 147 4.01 -11.25 -0.12
N ILE A 148 3.34 -10.13 0.18
CA ILE A 148 3.37 -8.91 -0.64
C ILE A 148 4.79 -8.34 -0.65
N TYR A 149 5.43 -8.18 0.51
CA TYR A 149 6.80 -7.68 0.60
C TYR A 149 7.79 -8.52 -0.23
N LEU A 150 7.71 -9.84 -0.12
CA LEU A 150 8.63 -10.78 -0.80
C LEU A 150 8.36 -10.89 -2.31
N SER A 151 7.29 -10.33 -2.81
CA SER A 151 6.96 -10.36 -4.23
C SER A 151 7.76 -9.31 -5.02
N HIS A 152 8.06 -9.62 -6.30
CA HIS A 152 8.64 -8.66 -7.25
C HIS A 152 7.69 -7.49 -7.50
N TYR A 153 8.21 -6.38 -8.03
CA TYR A 153 7.51 -5.12 -8.16
C TYR A 153 6.09 -5.26 -8.74
N LYS A 154 5.94 -5.71 -9.99
CA LYS A 154 4.62 -5.86 -10.63
C LYS A 154 3.66 -6.68 -9.77
N LYS A 155 4.10 -7.87 -9.35
CA LYS A 155 3.30 -8.77 -8.52
C LYS A 155 2.94 -8.14 -7.16
N ARG A 156 3.87 -7.42 -6.54
CA ARG A 156 3.65 -6.69 -5.28
C ARG A 156 2.53 -5.67 -5.43
N GLN A 157 2.62 -4.82 -6.46
CA GLN A 157 1.61 -3.80 -6.71
C GLN A 157 0.22 -4.42 -6.98
N LEU A 158 0.16 -5.44 -7.82
CA LEU A 158 -1.10 -6.14 -8.12
C LEU A 158 -1.69 -6.86 -6.91
N LEU A 159 -0.87 -7.39 -6.00
CA LEU A 159 -1.34 -7.94 -4.73
C LEU A 159 -1.90 -6.87 -3.80
N LEU A 160 -1.29 -5.67 -3.74
CA LEU A 160 -1.83 -4.54 -3.01
C LEU A 160 -3.17 -4.07 -3.60
N VAL A 161 -3.25 -3.94 -4.92
CA VAL A 161 -4.51 -3.63 -5.63
C VAL A 161 -5.58 -4.68 -5.32
N ARG A 162 -5.22 -5.96 -5.26
CA ARG A 162 -6.14 -7.04 -4.87
C ARG A 162 -6.71 -6.81 -3.47
N GLN A 163 -5.89 -6.40 -2.49
CA GLN A 163 -6.41 -6.11 -1.16
C GLN A 163 -7.39 -4.93 -1.17
N ILE A 164 -7.11 -3.88 -1.96
CA ILE A 164 -8.02 -2.74 -2.11
C ILE A 164 -9.35 -3.18 -2.73
N PHE A 165 -9.33 -4.02 -3.77
CA PHE A 165 -10.54 -4.50 -4.46
C PHE A 165 -11.39 -5.50 -3.67
N LYS A 166 -10.95 -5.96 -2.51
CA LYS A 166 -11.84 -6.67 -1.57
C LYS A 166 -12.93 -5.77 -0.99
N HIS A 167 -12.79 -4.45 -1.07
CA HIS A 167 -13.70 -3.46 -0.51
C HIS A 167 -14.63 -2.89 -1.58
N LYS A 168 -15.93 -2.89 -1.31
CA LYS A 168 -16.98 -2.48 -2.24
C LYS A 168 -16.77 -1.08 -2.79
N ILE A 169 -16.43 -0.10 -1.94
CA ILE A 169 -16.27 1.28 -2.36
C ILE A 169 -15.20 1.43 -3.45
N PHE A 170 -14.06 0.78 -3.31
CA PHE A 170 -13.00 0.85 -4.30
C PHE A 170 -13.37 0.15 -5.61
N ARG A 171 -14.17 -0.90 -5.56
CA ARG A 171 -14.69 -1.55 -6.77
C ARG A 171 -15.62 -0.63 -7.54
N THR A 172 -16.58 -0.02 -6.86
CA THR A 172 -17.51 0.94 -7.48
C THR A 172 -16.78 2.10 -8.13
N LEU A 173 -15.79 2.67 -7.41
CA LEU A 173 -15.01 3.79 -7.94
C LEU A 173 -14.10 3.37 -9.11
N PHE A 174 -13.53 2.17 -9.08
CA PHE A 174 -12.73 1.66 -10.20
C PHE A 174 -13.56 1.47 -11.47
N GLU A 175 -14.75 0.87 -11.36
CA GLU A 175 -15.70 0.73 -12.49
C GLU A 175 -16.08 2.09 -13.04
N GLN A 176 -16.38 3.08 -12.19
CA GLN A 176 -16.72 4.41 -12.63
C GLN A 176 -15.58 5.08 -13.42
N VAL A 177 -14.32 4.95 -12.96
CA VAL A 177 -13.18 5.48 -13.71
C VAL A 177 -13.01 4.78 -15.04
N LEU A 178 -13.22 3.46 -15.12
CA LEU A 178 -13.16 2.73 -16.40
C LEU A 178 -14.21 3.21 -17.40
N VAL A 179 -15.38 3.64 -16.93
CA VAL A 179 -16.46 4.12 -17.79
C VAL A 179 -16.25 5.59 -18.19
N ASN A 180 -15.89 6.44 -17.23
CA ASN A 180 -15.86 7.90 -17.43
C ASN A 180 -14.49 8.41 -17.91
N GLY A 181 -13.42 7.64 -17.72
CA GLY A 181 -12.05 8.04 -18.06
C GLY A 181 -11.40 9.04 -17.10
N GLU A 182 -12.08 9.41 -16.02
CA GLU A 182 -11.61 10.41 -15.05
C GLU A 182 -11.87 10.00 -13.59
N LEU A 183 -11.11 10.57 -12.67
CA LEU A 183 -11.27 10.30 -11.24
C LEU A 183 -12.57 10.90 -10.72
N PRO A 184 -13.31 10.16 -9.87
CA PRO A 184 -14.56 10.62 -9.29
C PRO A 184 -14.39 11.89 -8.48
N GLU A 185 -15.41 12.76 -8.52
CA GLU A 185 -15.48 13.96 -7.68
C GLU A 185 -15.61 13.60 -6.20
N LEU A 186 -15.09 14.48 -5.32
CA LEU A 186 -15.11 14.25 -3.87
C LEU A 186 -16.52 14.13 -3.31
N ASP A 187 -17.46 14.89 -3.83
CA ASP A 187 -18.86 14.84 -3.38
C ASP A 187 -19.50 13.49 -3.68
N TYR A 188 -19.23 12.93 -4.85
CA TYR A 188 -19.69 11.58 -5.20
C TYR A 188 -19.12 10.50 -4.25
N ILE A 189 -17.82 10.57 -3.94
CA ILE A 189 -17.19 9.66 -2.98
C ILE A 189 -17.80 9.84 -1.58
N THR A 190 -18.04 11.08 -1.18
CA THR A 190 -18.68 11.42 0.09
C THR A 190 -20.07 10.79 0.20
N ASP A 191 -20.87 10.90 -0.85
CA ASP A 191 -22.23 10.34 -0.89
C ASP A 191 -22.19 8.79 -0.86
N LEU A 192 -21.22 8.15 -1.55
CA LEU A 192 -21.01 6.70 -1.47
C LEU A 192 -20.61 6.23 -0.06
N GLU A 193 -19.75 6.97 0.66
CA GLU A 193 -19.38 6.61 2.03
C GLU A 193 -20.58 6.64 2.97
N LEU A 194 -21.52 7.57 2.76
CA LEU A 194 -22.77 7.65 3.50
C LEU A 194 -23.74 6.55 3.10
N GLU A 195 -23.91 6.31 1.80
CA GLU A 195 -24.78 5.22 1.26
C GLU A 195 -24.33 3.85 1.75
N TYR A 196 -23.00 3.61 1.78
CA TYR A 196 -22.44 2.33 2.25
C TYR A 196 -22.30 2.27 3.78
N GLU A 197 -22.85 3.26 4.49
CA GLU A 197 -22.79 3.32 5.96
C GLU A 197 -21.37 3.20 6.54
N MET A 198 -20.35 3.68 5.80
CA MET A 198 -18.95 3.62 6.25
C MET A 198 -18.67 4.60 7.38
N VAL A 199 -19.43 5.66 7.45
CA VAL A 199 -19.31 6.75 8.42
C VAL A 199 -20.69 7.26 8.83
N ASN A 200 -20.74 7.90 10.02
CA ASN A 200 -22.01 8.38 10.60
C ASN A 200 -22.27 9.88 10.34
N SER A 201 -21.35 10.60 9.69
CA SER A 201 -21.53 12.03 9.44
C SER A 201 -20.90 12.46 8.11
N ARG A 202 -21.55 13.43 7.45
CA ARG A 202 -21.08 13.99 6.19
C ARG A 202 -19.69 14.64 6.33
N SER A 203 -19.42 15.36 7.41
CA SER A 203 -18.11 15.97 7.63
C SER A 203 -16.98 14.96 7.78
N THR A 204 -17.28 13.76 8.30
CA THR A 204 -16.30 12.66 8.35
C THR A 204 -16.12 12.04 6.97
N ALA A 205 -17.18 11.85 6.19
CA ALA A 205 -17.14 11.37 4.81
C ALA A 205 -16.29 12.31 3.93
N GLU A 206 -16.55 13.61 3.93
CA GLU A 206 -15.80 14.62 3.14
C GLU A 206 -14.30 14.59 3.41
N ARG A 207 -13.91 14.36 4.66
CA ARG A 207 -12.50 14.22 5.01
C ARG A 207 -11.90 12.92 4.49
N ARG A 208 -12.63 11.80 4.56
CA ARG A 208 -12.17 10.47 4.13
C ARG A 208 -12.21 10.30 2.62
N ALA A 209 -13.15 10.92 1.95
CA ALA A 209 -13.26 10.93 0.50
C ALA A 209 -11.93 11.32 -0.18
N ARG A 210 -11.17 12.25 0.40
CA ARG A 210 -9.84 12.62 -0.09
C ARG A 210 -8.85 11.46 -0.06
N SER A 211 -8.84 10.68 1.02
CA SER A 211 -7.97 9.50 1.16
C SER A 211 -8.38 8.41 0.19
N ILE A 212 -9.67 8.16 0.05
CA ILE A 212 -10.22 7.16 -0.89
C ILE A 212 -9.88 7.56 -2.33
N ARG A 213 -10.09 8.83 -2.70
CA ARG A 213 -9.72 9.34 -4.03
C ARG A 213 -8.22 9.21 -4.32
N ALA A 214 -7.39 9.49 -3.31
CA ALA A 214 -5.94 9.33 -3.44
C ALA A 214 -5.54 7.87 -3.71
N TRP A 215 -6.19 6.90 -3.08
CA TRP A 215 -5.92 5.48 -3.31
C TRP A 215 -6.37 5.02 -4.69
N ILE A 216 -7.54 5.46 -5.16
CA ILE A 216 -7.97 5.19 -6.55
C ILE A 216 -7.00 5.82 -7.55
N SER A 217 -6.59 7.06 -7.32
CA SER A 217 -5.58 7.73 -8.15
C SER A 217 -4.26 6.95 -8.20
N TRP A 218 -3.82 6.41 -7.04
CA TRP A 218 -2.63 5.59 -6.97
C TRP A 218 -2.74 4.33 -7.85
N ILE A 219 -3.88 3.63 -7.83
CA ILE A 219 -4.11 2.44 -8.68
C ILE A 219 -3.91 2.79 -10.16
N PHE A 220 -4.54 3.86 -10.65
CA PHE A 220 -4.43 4.24 -12.06
C PHE A 220 -3.05 4.82 -12.41
N ASN A 221 -2.35 5.44 -11.45
CA ASN A 221 -0.99 5.92 -11.66
C ASN A 221 0.02 4.77 -11.87
N LEU A 222 -0.28 3.54 -11.44
CA LEU A 222 0.55 2.37 -11.73
C LEU A 222 0.67 2.08 -13.24
N THR A 223 -0.28 2.54 -14.05
CA THR A 223 -0.30 2.31 -15.51
C THR A 223 0.36 3.41 -16.33
N LYS A 224 0.91 4.44 -15.68
CA LYS A 224 1.50 5.62 -16.34
C LYS A 224 3.02 5.55 -16.52
N LEU A 225 3.63 4.43 -16.18
CA LEU A 225 5.08 4.21 -16.30
C LEU A 225 5.45 3.72 -17.69
#